data_6375c5f8ab9031bfb0c721bf3811ffc7
#
_entry.id   6375c5f8ab9031bfb0c721bf3811ffc7
#
_cell.length_a   1.000
_cell.length_b   1.000
_cell.length_c   1.000
_cell.angle_alpha   90.00
_cell.angle_beta   90.00
_cell.angle_gamma   90.00
#
_symmetry.space_group_name_H-M   'P 1'
#
loop_
_entity.id
_entity.type
_entity.pdbx_description
1 polymer ?
#
loop_
_entity_poly.entity_id
_entity_poly.type
_entity_poly.pdbx_seq_one_letter_code
_entity_poly.pdbx_strand_id
1 'polypeptide(L)' 'LRRGDIIVFSHEHQTLTKRIAYVPGDVLPDGTIVPDDSYYVLGDNRSASLDSRFWEKPFVSRRTIIAKYIF' A
#
# COMPACT_ATOMS: atom_id res chain seq x y z
N LEU A 1 5.11 -1.46 10.79
CA LEU A 1 3.91 -1.31 9.94
C LEU A 1 3.20 -2.64 9.82
N ARG A 2 1.87 -2.62 9.87
CA ARG A 2 1.03 -3.81 9.89
C ARG A 2 -0.14 -3.64 8.93
N ARG A 3 -0.79 -4.75 8.60
CA ARG A 3 -2.09 -4.71 7.92
C ARG A 3 -3.05 -3.86 8.73
N GLY A 4 -3.80 -3.00 8.05
CA GLY A 4 -4.76 -2.09 8.68
C GLY A 4 -4.20 -0.72 9.01
N ASP A 5 -2.89 -0.54 9.01
CA ASP A 5 -2.30 0.79 9.23
C ASP A 5 -2.62 1.70 8.05
N ILE A 6 -2.92 2.96 8.35
CA ILE A 6 -3.09 3.99 7.32
C ILE A 6 -1.76 4.71 7.19
N ILE A 7 -1.24 4.78 5.97
CA ILE A 7 0.04 5.41 5.68
C ILE A 7 -0.10 6.54 4.68
N VAL A 8 0.79 7.51 4.80
CA VAL A 8 0.98 8.60 3.84
C VAL A 8 2.29 8.32 3.11
N PHE A 9 2.25 8.32 1.79
CA PHE A 9 3.43 7.98 0.99
C PHE A 9 3.45 8.75 -0.32
N SER A 10 4.62 8.80 -0.93
CA SER A 10 4.81 9.42 -2.24
C SER A 10 4.62 8.37 -3.34
N HIS A 11 3.83 8.70 -4.36
CA HIS A 11 3.58 7.85 -5.50
C HIS A 11 3.42 8.71 -6.76
N GLU A 12 4.28 8.51 -7.73
CA GLU A 12 4.25 9.24 -9.01
C GLU A 12 4.09 10.76 -8.82
N HIS A 13 4.95 11.34 -7.96
CA HIS A 13 4.96 12.77 -7.65
C HIS A 13 3.73 13.29 -6.91
N GLN A 14 2.91 12.37 -6.39
CA GLN A 14 1.76 12.70 -5.56
C GLN A 14 1.94 12.14 -4.16
N THR A 15 1.33 12.80 -3.19
CA THR A 15 1.25 12.28 -1.82
C THR A 15 -0.11 11.65 -1.64
N LEU A 16 -0.13 10.37 -1.31
CA LEU A 16 -1.36 9.60 -1.15
C LEU A 16 -1.48 9.08 0.26
N THR A 17 -2.73 8.85 0.68
CA THR A 17 -3.07 8.22 1.96
C THR A 17 -3.91 6.99 1.67
N LYS A 18 -3.41 5.83 2.07
CA LYS A 18 -4.08 4.54 1.85
C LYS A 18 -3.88 3.63 3.05
N ARG A 19 -4.64 2.54 3.11
CA ARG A 19 -4.53 1.54 4.16
C ARG A 19 -3.74 0.33 3.68
N ILE A 20 -2.81 -0.16 4.50
CA ILE A 20 -2.04 -1.36 4.19
C ILE A 20 -2.98 -2.57 4.25
N ALA A 21 -3.06 -3.30 3.14
CA ALA A 21 -3.81 -4.55 3.05
C ALA A 21 -2.92 -5.78 3.18
N TYR A 22 -1.71 -5.71 2.63
CA TYR A 22 -0.75 -6.83 2.69
C TYR A 22 0.64 -6.29 3.01
N VAL A 23 1.39 -7.05 3.78
CA VAL A 23 2.75 -6.71 4.24
C VAL A 23 3.78 -7.65 3.60
N PRO A 24 5.09 -7.34 3.72
CA PRO A 24 6.13 -8.20 3.13
C PRO A 24 5.94 -9.67 3.48
N GLY A 25 6.05 -10.53 2.48
CA GLY A 25 5.89 -11.97 2.62
C GLY A 25 4.46 -12.48 2.49
N ASP A 26 3.47 -11.60 2.51
CA ASP A 26 2.08 -12.02 2.28
C ASP A 26 1.89 -12.48 0.85
N VAL A 27 0.95 -13.40 0.64
CA VAL A 27 0.56 -13.90 -0.67
C VAL A 27 -0.74 -13.23 -1.08
N LEU A 28 -0.72 -12.54 -2.21
CA LEU A 28 -1.90 -11.92 -2.78
C LEU A 28 -2.85 -12.99 -3.35
N PRO A 29 -4.14 -12.64 -3.58
CA PRO A 29 -5.09 -13.61 -4.17
C PRO A 29 -4.64 -14.23 -5.49
N ASP A 30 -3.82 -13.52 -6.27
CA ASP A 30 -3.31 -14.02 -7.56
C ASP A 30 -2.05 -14.87 -7.40
N GLY A 31 -1.58 -15.10 -6.17
CA GLY A 31 -0.38 -15.88 -5.89
C GLY A 31 0.91 -15.08 -5.81
N THR A 32 0.87 -13.79 -6.10
CA THR A 32 2.06 -12.93 -6.00
C THR A 32 2.46 -12.74 -4.53
N ILE A 33 3.75 -12.83 -4.25
CA ILE A 33 4.28 -12.59 -2.90
C ILE A 33 4.71 -11.15 -2.80
N VAL A 34 4.28 -10.46 -1.73
CA VAL A 34 4.69 -9.07 -1.47
C VAL A 34 6.18 -9.04 -1.17
N PRO A 35 6.98 -8.29 -1.94
CA PRO A 35 8.43 -8.23 -1.73
C PRO A 35 8.82 -7.65 -0.38
N ASP A 36 10.06 -7.92 0.03
CA ASP A 36 10.62 -7.30 1.23
C ASP A 36 10.56 -5.78 1.12
N ASP A 37 10.33 -5.12 2.26
CA ASP A 37 10.26 -3.66 2.36
C ASP A 37 9.20 -3.04 1.44
N SER A 38 8.16 -3.80 1.11
CA SER A 38 7.08 -3.35 0.24
C SER A 38 5.72 -3.64 0.86
N TYR A 39 4.72 -2.85 0.46
CA TYR A 39 3.37 -2.94 0.98
C TYR A 39 2.37 -2.84 -0.16
N TYR A 40 1.27 -3.56 -0.03
CA TYR A 40 0.15 -3.47 -0.96
C TYR A 40 -0.94 -2.70 -0.25
N VAL A 41 -1.43 -1.63 -0.87
CA VAL A 41 -2.35 -0.69 -0.23
C VAL A 41 -3.68 -0.61 -0.96
N LEU A 42 -4.74 -0.37 -0.20
CA LEU A 42 -6.09 -0.21 -0.72
C LEU A 42 -6.72 1.03 -0.12
N GLY A 43 -7.52 1.72 -0.93
CA GLY A 43 -8.34 2.81 -0.43
C GLY A 43 -9.55 2.28 0.33
N ASP A 44 -9.96 2.97 1.38
CA ASP A 44 -11.13 2.54 2.17
C ASP A 44 -12.41 2.59 1.34
N ASN A 45 -12.55 3.56 0.45
CA ASN A 45 -13.64 3.57 -0.53
C ASN A 45 -13.21 2.78 -1.76
N ARG A 46 -13.42 1.46 -1.74
CA ARG A 46 -12.93 0.53 -2.75
C ARG A 46 -13.43 0.83 -4.16
N SER A 47 -14.64 1.32 -4.30
CA SER A 47 -15.22 1.57 -5.61
C SER A 47 -14.71 2.85 -6.26
N ALA A 48 -14.16 3.78 -5.49
CA ALA A 48 -13.69 5.07 -5.97
C ALA A 48 -12.19 5.26 -5.82
N SER A 49 -11.48 4.30 -5.24
CA SER A 49 -10.05 4.44 -4.94
C SER A 49 -9.20 3.98 -6.11
N LEU A 50 -8.19 4.78 -6.45
CA LEU A 50 -7.08 4.34 -7.30
C LEU A 50 -5.94 3.96 -6.37
N ASP A 51 -5.67 2.67 -6.29
CA ASP A 51 -4.71 2.10 -5.34
C ASP A 51 -3.91 0.97 -6.00
N SER A 52 -3.24 0.13 -5.19
CA SER A 52 -2.38 -0.94 -5.70
C SER A 52 -3.05 -1.83 -6.75
N ARG A 53 -4.37 -1.99 -6.71
CA ARG A 53 -5.09 -2.82 -7.68
C ARG A 53 -4.93 -2.33 -9.11
N PHE A 54 -4.69 -1.03 -9.30
CA PHE A 54 -4.72 -0.37 -10.60
C PHE A 54 -3.35 0.11 -11.06
N TRP A 55 -2.31 -0.01 -10.24
CA TRP A 55 -0.97 0.48 -10.60
C TRP A 55 -0.18 -0.61 -11.30
N GLU A 56 0.60 -0.20 -12.30
CA GLU A 56 1.49 -1.10 -13.02
C GLU A 56 2.51 -1.74 -12.06
N LYS A 57 3.05 -0.93 -11.14
CA LYS A 57 3.91 -1.41 -10.06
C LYS A 57 3.11 -1.29 -8.77
N PRO A 58 2.47 -2.38 -8.32
CA PRO A 58 1.46 -2.29 -7.27
C PRO A 58 2.00 -2.15 -5.85
N PHE A 59 3.32 -2.21 -5.67
CA PHE A 59 3.88 -2.22 -4.33
C PHE A 59 4.44 -0.86 -3.94
N VAL A 60 4.12 -0.43 -2.71
CA VAL A 60 4.64 0.79 -2.12
C VAL A 60 5.93 0.44 -1.40
N SER A 61 7.04 1.03 -1.83
CA SER A 61 8.33 0.82 -1.16
C SER A 61 8.34 1.54 0.18
N ARG A 62 8.89 0.88 1.19
CA ARG A 62 9.01 1.45 2.53
C ARG A 62 9.68 2.83 2.52
N ARG A 63 10.67 3.02 1.66
CA ARG A 63 11.40 4.31 1.60
C ARG A 63 10.55 5.47 1.12
N THR A 64 9.41 5.21 0.47
CA THR A 64 8.49 6.26 0.02
C THR A 64 7.44 6.62 1.07
N ILE A 65 7.38 5.88 2.18
CA ILE A 65 6.42 6.12 3.25
C ILE A 65 6.90 7.29 4.09
N ILE A 66 6.03 8.30 4.21
CA ILE A 66 6.34 9.55 4.93
C ILE A 66 5.90 9.46 6.38
N ALA A 67 4.71 8.90 6.62
CA ALA A 67 4.10 8.87 7.94
C ALA A 67 3.07 7.76 8.06
N LYS A 68 2.72 7.45 9.31
CA LYS A 68 1.65 6.52 9.65
C LYS A 68 0.68 7.27 10.56
N TYR A 69 -0.61 7.09 10.35
CA TYR A 69 -1.61 7.63 11.25
C TYR A 69 -1.62 6.84 12.55
N ILE A 70 -1.63 7.56 13.65
CA ILE A 70 -1.73 6.99 15.00
C ILE A 70 -3.05 7.46 15.59
N PHE A 71 -3.87 6.51 16.02
CA PHE A 71 -5.18 6.78 16.61
C PHE A 71 -5.16 6.57 18.12
#